data_fe32f4d65a1703f536f37c7766c2ace8
#
_entry.id   fe32f4d65a1703f536f37c7766c2ace8
#
_cell.length_a   1.000
_cell.length_b   1.000
_cell.length_c   1.000
_cell.angle_alpha   90.00
_cell.angle_beta   90.00
_cell.angle_gamma   90.00
#
_symmetry.space_group_name_H-M   'P 1'
#
loop_
_entity.id
_entity.type
_entity.pdbx_description
1 polymer ?
#
loop_
_entity_poly.entity_id
_entity_poly.type
_entity_poly.pdbx_seq_one_letter_code
_entity_poly.pdbx_strand_id
1 'polypeptide(L)'
;VLENPGWYTAYTPYQPEVSQGRLEALLNFQQVTQDLTGLELASASLLDEATAAAEAMAMAKRVSKLKQANRFFVADDVHPQTLDVVRTRAETFGFDVIVDDAEKALDHQDVFGVLLQQVGTTGEVHDYSKLIADLKARKVIVSVAADFMALVLLTAPGKQGADIVFGSAQRFGVPMGYGGPHAAFFACRDEFKRSMPGRIIGVSRDAAGNTALRMAMQTREQHIRREKATSNGCTAQALRAGWDLRDMVHAALRSGSAAVTRRRMSRLLNWNEISAEARYLVRP
;
A
#
# COMPACT_ATOMS: atom_id res chain seq x y z
N VAL A 1 -6.25 -10.94 -20.23
CA VAL A 1 -6.40 -11.20 -18.80
C VAL A 1 -7.76 -11.80 -18.51
N LEU A 2 -8.85 -11.13 -18.89
CA LEU A 2 -10.21 -11.56 -18.54
C LEU A 2 -10.63 -12.90 -19.15
N GLU A 3 -10.03 -13.31 -20.24
CA GLU A 3 -10.31 -14.58 -20.94
C GLU A 3 -9.36 -15.72 -20.51
N ASN A 4 -8.32 -15.41 -19.74
CA ASN A 4 -7.34 -16.39 -19.32
C ASN A 4 -7.65 -16.86 -17.87
N PRO A 5 -8.06 -18.13 -17.67
CA PRO A 5 -8.42 -18.65 -16.37
C PRO A 5 -7.29 -18.61 -15.33
N GLY A 6 -6.03 -18.63 -15.76
CA GLY A 6 -4.89 -18.46 -14.87
C GLY A 6 -4.88 -17.10 -14.17
N TRP A 7 -5.56 -16.08 -14.72
CA TRP A 7 -5.63 -14.74 -14.15
C TRP A 7 -6.94 -14.47 -13.39
N TYR A 8 -8.11 -14.88 -13.93
CA TYR A 8 -9.37 -14.50 -13.34
C TYR A 8 -9.85 -15.42 -12.20
N THR A 9 -9.25 -16.58 -12.01
CA THR A 9 -9.52 -17.46 -10.87
C THR A 9 -8.76 -16.98 -9.62
N ALA A 10 -9.00 -15.76 -9.20
CA ALA A 10 -8.27 -15.20 -8.09
C ALA A 10 -9.01 -15.37 -6.78
N TYR A 11 -8.74 -16.43 -6.10
CA TYR A 11 -8.94 -16.58 -4.67
C TYR A 11 -7.61 -16.38 -3.93
N THR A 12 -7.65 -16.11 -2.62
CA THR A 12 -6.43 -16.04 -1.83
C THR A 12 -5.62 -17.33 -2.02
N PRO A 13 -4.33 -17.27 -2.33
CA PRO A 13 -3.51 -18.43 -2.61
C PRO A 13 -3.09 -19.16 -1.33
N TYR A 14 -4.07 -19.71 -0.61
CA TYR A 14 -3.82 -20.50 0.61
C TYR A 14 -3.04 -21.79 0.34
N GLN A 15 -3.18 -22.32 -0.87
CA GLN A 15 -2.42 -23.48 -1.33
C GLN A 15 -1.27 -23.00 -2.22
N PRO A 16 -0.08 -22.76 -1.65
CA PRO A 16 1.05 -22.22 -2.41
C PRO A 16 1.49 -23.16 -3.52
N GLU A 17 1.31 -24.47 -3.36
CA GLU A 17 1.75 -25.51 -4.30
C GLU A 17 1.17 -25.33 -5.71
N VAL A 18 -0.07 -24.85 -5.80
CA VAL A 18 -0.79 -24.63 -7.07
C VAL A 18 -0.89 -23.16 -7.43
N SER A 19 -0.18 -22.28 -6.75
CA SER A 19 -0.35 -20.82 -6.86
C SER A 19 0.98 -20.06 -7.02
N GLN A 20 2.07 -20.72 -7.35
CA GLN A 20 3.40 -20.11 -7.36
C GLN A 20 3.46 -18.88 -8.29
N GLY A 21 2.92 -18.95 -9.51
CA GLY A 21 2.90 -17.80 -10.42
C GLY A 21 2.07 -16.61 -9.91
N ARG A 22 0.94 -16.85 -9.24
CA ARG A 22 0.15 -15.77 -8.61
C ARG A 22 0.88 -15.17 -7.41
N LEU A 23 1.56 -15.98 -6.61
CA LEU A 23 2.38 -15.50 -5.50
C LEU A 23 3.56 -14.68 -5.99
N GLU A 24 4.17 -15.05 -7.11
CA GLU A 24 5.23 -14.28 -7.76
C GLU A 24 4.70 -12.91 -8.23
N ALA A 25 3.54 -12.85 -8.86
CA ALA A 25 2.91 -11.58 -9.25
C ALA A 25 2.65 -10.67 -8.03
N LEU A 26 2.16 -11.23 -6.94
CA LEU A 26 1.94 -10.48 -5.70
C LEU A 26 3.25 -10.02 -5.04
N LEU A 27 4.30 -10.83 -5.09
CA LEU A 27 5.63 -10.45 -4.61
C LEU A 27 6.21 -9.28 -5.42
N ASN A 28 6.04 -9.32 -6.74
CA ASN A 28 6.44 -8.21 -7.61
C ASN A 28 5.65 -6.93 -7.31
N PHE A 29 4.34 -7.04 -7.03
CA PHE A 29 3.53 -5.88 -6.61
C PHE A 29 4.04 -5.30 -5.28
N GLN A 30 4.40 -6.15 -4.31
CA GLN A 30 5.03 -5.70 -3.06
C GLN A 30 6.35 -4.96 -3.32
N GLN A 31 7.19 -5.49 -4.21
CA GLN A 31 8.48 -4.87 -4.54
C GLN A 31 8.28 -3.49 -5.17
N VAL A 32 7.40 -3.37 -6.16
CA VAL A 32 7.08 -2.08 -6.79
C VAL A 32 6.54 -1.08 -5.77
N THR A 33 5.69 -1.54 -4.85
CA THR A 33 5.15 -0.71 -3.79
C THR A 33 6.27 -0.20 -2.87
N GLN A 34 7.21 -1.05 -2.47
CA GLN A 34 8.37 -0.65 -1.65
C GLN A 34 9.22 0.39 -2.39
N ASP A 35 9.54 0.14 -3.65
CA ASP A 35 10.41 1.00 -4.45
C ASP A 35 9.80 2.40 -4.67
N LEU A 36 8.49 2.47 -4.95
CA LEU A 36 7.80 3.74 -5.18
C LEU A 36 7.57 4.51 -3.88
N THR A 37 7.20 3.82 -2.81
CA THR A 37 6.93 4.46 -1.51
C THR A 37 8.19 4.80 -0.72
N GLY A 38 9.32 4.12 -1.01
CA GLY A 38 10.57 4.27 -0.28
C GLY A 38 10.54 3.65 1.12
N LEU A 39 9.65 2.68 1.36
CA LEU A 39 9.51 1.95 2.62
C LEU A 39 9.93 0.49 2.46
N GLU A 40 10.35 -0.13 3.57
CA GLU A 40 11.01 -1.45 3.53
C GLU A 40 10.05 -2.62 3.40
N LEU A 41 8.77 -2.44 3.73
CA LEU A 41 7.79 -3.52 3.73
C LEU A 41 6.48 -3.10 3.08
N ALA A 42 5.97 -3.93 2.17
CA ALA A 42 4.66 -3.73 1.56
C ALA A 42 3.77 -4.96 1.69
N SER A 43 2.45 -4.76 1.76
CA SER A 43 1.46 -5.84 1.66
C SER A 43 1.19 -6.24 0.22
N ALA A 44 0.64 -7.44 0.04
CA ALA A 44 0.24 -7.91 -1.28
C ALA A 44 -0.89 -7.08 -1.91
N SER A 45 -1.86 -6.63 -1.12
CA SER A 45 -2.89 -5.63 -1.45
C SER A 45 -3.82 -5.38 -0.27
N LEU A 46 -4.55 -4.26 -0.32
CA LEU A 46 -5.74 -4.02 0.50
C LEU A 46 -6.97 -3.78 -0.40
N LEU A 47 -8.15 -3.58 0.20
CA LEU A 47 -9.41 -3.46 -0.52
C LEU A 47 -9.46 -2.22 -1.41
N ASP A 48 -9.28 -1.05 -0.80
CA ASP A 48 -9.28 0.26 -1.45
C ASP A 48 -8.51 1.29 -0.61
N GLU A 49 -8.31 2.49 -1.15
CA GLU A 49 -7.58 3.56 -0.47
C GLU A 49 -8.25 3.99 0.84
N ALA A 50 -9.56 4.14 0.85
CA ALA A 50 -10.27 4.62 2.03
C ALA A 50 -10.19 3.63 3.22
N THR A 51 -10.34 2.34 2.94
CA THR A 51 -10.13 1.31 3.97
C THR A 51 -8.67 1.18 4.36
N ALA A 52 -7.73 1.39 3.44
CA ALA A 52 -6.30 1.43 3.75
C ALA A 52 -5.96 2.60 4.70
N ALA A 53 -6.60 3.77 4.53
CA ALA A 53 -6.49 4.90 5.45
C ALA A 53 -6.97 4.55 6.86
N ALA A 54 -8.12 3.90 6.97
CA ALA A 54 -8.66 3.45 8.25
C ALA A 54 -7.75 2.39 8.92
N GLU A 55 -7.17 1.49 8.14
CA GLU A 55 -6.16 0.54 8.64
C GLU A 55 -4.86 1.24 9.07
N ALA A 56 -4.43 2.29 8.35
CA ALA A 56 -3.28 3.11 8.74
C ALA A 56 -3.52 3.81 10.08
N MET A 57 -4.71 4.38 10.29
CA MET A 57 -5.12 4.97 11.58
C MET A 57 -5.06 3.92 12.71
N ALA A 58 -5.70 2.77 12.51
CA ALA A 58 -5.71 1.70 13.50
C ALA A 58 -4.30 1.16 13.80
N MET A 59 -3.47 1.04 12.76
CA MET A 59 -2.07 0.65 12.89
C MET A 59 -1.27 1.71 13.63
N ALA A 60 -1.43 2.99 13.29
CA ALA A 60 -0.76 4.10 13.98
C ALA A 60 -1.03 4.06 15.49
N LYS A 61 -2.27 3.84 15.90
CA LYS A 61 -2.61 3.70 17.34
C LYS A 61 -1.91 2.49 17.97
N ARG A 62 -1.89 1.34 17.30
CA ARG A 62 -1.23 0.12 17.83
C ARG A 62 0.26 0.30 18.06
N VAL A 63 0.97 0.94 17.11
CA VAL A 63 2.43 1.10 17.16
C VAL A 63 2.86 2.37 17.90
N SER A 64 1.97 3.33 18.11
CA SER A 64 2.26 4.59 18.80
C SER A 64 2.80 4.35 20.20
N LYS A 65 3.82 5.12 20.58
CA LYS A 65 4.35 5.21 21.94
C LYS A 65 3.53 6.14 22.82
N LEU A 66 2.65 6.95 22.24
CA LEU A 66 1.76 7.89 22.93
C LEU A 66 0.47 7.18 23.31
N LYS A 67 0.52 6.31 24.32
CA LYS A 67 -0.59 5.41 24.69
C LYS A 67 -1.86 6.14 25.12
N GLN A 68 -1.73 7.30 25.76
CA GLN A 68 -2.86 8.12 26.24
C GLN A 68 -3.47 8.99 25.13
N ALA A 69 -2.71 9.30 24.09
CA ALA A 69 -3.23 10.09 22.98
C ALA A 69 -4.39 9.37 22.27
N ASN A 70 -5.49 10.07 22.02
CA ASN A 70 -6.70 9.50 21.43
C ASN A 70 -7.15 10.21 20.17
N ARG A 71 -6.36 11.19 19.69
CA ARG A 71 -6.69 12.00 18.52
C ARG A 71 -5.92 11.53 17.29
N PHE A 72 -6.61 11.47 16.17
CA PHE A 72 -6.03 11.24 14.85
C PHE A 72 -6.26 12.47 13.98
N PHE A 73 -5.18 13.06 13.52
CA PHE A 73 -5.25 14.24 12.65
C PHE A 73 -5.31 13.81 11.20
N VAL A 74 -6.17 14.47 10.41
CA VAL A 74 -6.33 14.27 8.97
C VAL A 74 -6.21 15.63 8.29
N ALA A 75 -5.32 15.75 7.33
CA ALA A 75 -5.21 16.97 6.53
C ALA A 75 -6.51 17.20 5.74
N ASP A 76 -6.93 18.44 5.60
CA ASP A 76 -8.22 18.82 5.01
C ASP A 76 -8.27 18.58 3.48
N ASP A 77 -7.11 18.40 2.84
CA ASP A 77 -6.99 18.06 1.42
C ASP A 77 -7.12 16.55 1.13
N VAL A 78 -7.26 15.72 2.17
CA VAL A 78 -7.55 14.28 2.02
C VAL A 78 -8.88 14.09 1.30
N HIS A 79 -8.93 13.09 0.41
CA HIS A 79 -10.13 12.82 -0.38
C HIS A 79 -11.35 12.58 0.51
N PRO A 80 -12.52 13.22 0.19
CA PRO A 80 -13.72 13.15 1.03
C PRO A 80 -14.17 11.73 1.36
N GLN A 81 -14.12 10.81 0.39
CA GLN A 81 -14.49 9.40 0.59
C GLN A 81 -13.58 8.71 1.59
N THR A 82 -12.29 9.03 1.55
CA THR A 82 -11.29 8.51 2.48
C THR A 82 -11.56 9.01 3.89
N LEU A 83 -11.85 10.31 4.03
CA LEU A 83 -12.19 10.93 5.31
C LEU A 83 -13.44 10.30 5.94
N ASP A 84 -14.49 10.05 5.16
CA ASP A 84 -15.74 9.45 5.65
C ASP A 84 -15.52 8.05 6.22
N VAL A 85 -14.71 7.22 5.55
CA VAL A 85 -14.36 5.88 6.05
C VAL A 85 -13.50 5.96 7.31
N VAL A 86 -12.53 6.89 7.35
CA VAL A 86 -11.71 7.13 8.54
C VAL A 86 -12.57 7.53 9.74
N ARG A 87 -13.53 8.45 9.57
CA ARG A 87 -14.47 8.88 10.61
C ARG A 87 -15.32 7.71 11.12
N THR A 88 -15.91 6.93 10.22
CA THR A 88 -16.73 5.77 10.57
C THR A 88 -15.96 4.75 11.42
N ARG A 89 -14.71 4.49 11.04
CA ARG A 89 -13.84 3.57 11.80
C ARG A 89 -13.36 4.17 13.11
N ALA A 90 -13.04 5.46 13.13
CA ALA A 90 -12.63 6.17 14.33
C ALA A 90 -13.72 6.12 15.41
N GLU A 91 -14.98 6.35 15.04
CA GLU A 91 -16.14 6.24 15.93
C GLU A 91 -16.21 4.86 16.59
N THR A 92 -16.05 3.79 15.81
CA THR A 92 -16.08 2.41 16.33
C THR A 92 -14.94 2.12 17.31
N PHE A 93 -13.78 2.76 17.13
CA PHE A 93 -12.62 2.61 18.01
C PHE A 93 -12.60 3.60 19.18
N GLY A 94 -13.51 4.58 19.19
CA GLY A 94 -13.52 5.66 20.18
C GLY A 94 -12.38 6.67 19.98
N PHE A 95 -11.94 6.90 18.74
CA PHE A 95 -10.92 7.89 18.43
C PHE A 95 -11.56 9.21 17.98
N ASP A 96 -10.97 10.32 18.39
CA ASP A 96 -11.34 11.65 17.92
C ASP A 96 -10.59 11.97 16.62
N VAL A 97 -11.32 12.31 15.56
CA VAL A 97 -10.74 12.75 14.29
C VAL A 97 -10.75 14.29 14.22
N ILE A 98 -9.56 14.85 14.03
CA ILE A 98 -9.36 16.29 13.79
C ILE A 98 -9.10 16.46 12.30
N VAL A 99 -9.80 17.38 11.66
CA VAL A 99 -9.57 17.77 10.27
C VAL A 99 -9.21 19.24 10.23
N ASP A 100 -8.02 19.54 9.74
CA ASP A 100 -7.52 20.91 9.60
C ASP A 100 -6.42 20.95 8.54
N ASP A 101 -5.96 22.15 8.18
CA ASP A 101 -4.80 22.37 7.33
C ASP A 101 -3.59 21.58 7.83
N ALA A 102 -2.88 20.91 6.90
CA ALA A 102 -1.73 20.07 7.23
C ALA A 102 -0.67 20.79 8.07
N GLU A 103 -0.43 22.08 7.81
CA GLU A 103 0.56 22.91 8.53
C GLU A 103 0.21 23.09 10.01
N LYS A 104 -1.09 23.01 10.36
CA LYS A 104 -1.57 23.13 11.74
C LYS A 104 -1.51 21.82 12.52
N ALA A 105 -1.07 20.74 11.92
CA ALA A 105 -0.95 19.44 12.63
C ALA A 105 -0.11 19.54 13.92
N LEU A 106 0.85 20.46 13.97
CA LEU A 106 1.68 20.71 15.13
C LEU A 106 1.01 21.52 16.26
N ASP A 107 -0.10 22.20 15.97
CA ASP A 107 -0.83 23.01 16.96
C ASP A 107 -1.71 22.13 17.85
N HIS A 108 -2.02 20.91 17.39
CA HIS A 108 -2.86 19.98 18.11
C HIS A 108 -2.06 19.12 19.10
N GLN A 109 -2.68 18.88 20.27
CA GLN A 109 -2.13 18.06 21.33
C GLN A 109 -2.80 16.68 21.36
N ASP A 110 -2.16 15.70 22.02
CA ASP A 110 -2.70 14.35 22.20
C ASP A 110 -3.00 13.61 20.88
N VAL A 111 -2.23 13.91 19.84
CA VAL A 111 -2.32 13.27 18.52
C VAL A 111 -1.39 12.06 18.48
N PHE A 112 -1.96 10.85 18.27
CA PHE A 112 -1.14 9.63 18.14
C PHE A 112 -0.66 9.39 16.71
N GLY A 113 -1.37 9.94 15.72
CA GLY A 113 -1.06 9.75 14.30
C GLY A 113 -1.64 10.85 13.43
N VAL A 114 -1.01 11.07 12.29
CA VAL A 114 -1.37 12.07 11.28
C VAL A 114 -1.56 11.37 9.93
N LEU A 115 -2.56 11.78 9.17
CA LEU A 115 -2.77 11.43 7.76
C LEU A 115 -2.59 12.67 6.89
N LEU A 116 -1.62 12.62 6.00
CA LEU A 116 -1.37 13.61 4.96
C LEU A 116 -1.74 13.03 3.60
N GLN A 117 -2.03 13.88 2.62
CA GLN A 117 -2.33 13.49 1.25
C GLN A 117 -1.26 14.02 0.29
N GLN A 118 -0.63 13.15 -0.46
CA GLN A 118 0.30 13.54 -1.51
C GLN A 118 -0.32 13.33 -2.88
N VAL A 119 -0.60 14.34 -3.51
CA VAL A 119 -1.55 14.97 -4.40
C VAL A 119 -2.93 14.97 -3.77
N GLY A 120 -3.28 16.09 -3.17
CA GLY A 120 -4.55 16.29 -2.48
C GLY A 120 -5.74 16.43 -3.41
N THR A 121 -6.92 16.63 -2.84
CA THR A 121 -8.18 16.79 -3.56
C THR A 121 -8.16 18.00 -4.51
N THR A 122 -7.43 19.04 -4.15
CA THR A 122 -7.25 20.26 -4.99
C THR A 122 -6.19 20.07 -6.08
N GLY A 123 -5.43 18.98 -6.06
CA GLY A 123 -4.32 18.71 -6.97
C GLY A 123 -2.99 19.36 -6.57
N GLU A 124 -2.93 19.98 -5.41
CA GLU A 124 -1.71 20.57 -4.89
C GLU A 124 -0.67 19.51 -4.51
N VAL A 125 0.60 19.90 -4.67
CA VAL A 125 1.75 19.04 -4.34
C VAL A 125 2.58 19.72 -3.27
N HIS A 126 2.68 19.10 -2.12
CA HIS A 126 3.43 19.63 -0.98
C HIS A 126 4.70 18.81 -0.70
N ASP A 127 5.75 19.48 -0.23
CA ASP A 127 6.90 18.82 0.40
C ASP A 127 6.68 18.78 1.92
N TYR A 128 6.32 17.62 2.41
CA TYR A 128 6.07 17.41 3.83
C TYR A 128 7.31 17.05 4.65
N SER A 129 8.52 17.07 4.08
CA SER A 129 9.74 16.59 4.75
C SER A 129 9.97 17.25 6.11
N LYS A 130 9.79 18.57 6.20
CA LYS A 130 9.94 19.31 7.46
C LYS A 130 8.83 18.98 8.46
N LEU A 131 7.59 19.03 8.03
CA LEU A 131 6.43 18.71 8.88
C LEU A 131 6.54 17.29 9.45
N ILE A 132 6.90 16.32 8.60
CA ILE A 132 7.10 14.92 9.02
C ILE A 132 8.22 14.84 10.08
N ALA A 133 9.34 15.52 9.88
CA ALA A 133 10.43 15.52 10.85
C ALA A 133 9.99 16.08 12.21
N ASP A 134 9.25 17.19 12.23
CA ASP A 134 8.75 17.83 13.44
C ASP A 134 7.70 16.96 14.18
N LEU A 135 6.78 16.31 13.44
CA LEU A 135 5.80 15.37 13.99
C LEU A 135 6.50 14.14 14.61
N LYS A 136 7.50 13.61 13.94
CA LYS A 136 8.28 12.47 14.45
C LYS A 136 9.10 12.82 15.69
N ALA A 137 9.62 14.02 15.81
CA ALA A 137 10.26 14.50 17.03
C ALA A 137 9.30 14.41 18.25
N ARG A 138 7.99 14.59 18.00
CA ARG A 138 6.92 14.42 19.00
C ARG A 138 6.44 12.96 19.13
N LYS A 139 7.03 12.00 18.44
CA LYS A 139 6.66 10.56 18.42
C LYS A 139 5.27 10.29 17.81
N VAL A 140 4.77 11.20 16.99
CA VAL A 140 3.53 11.03 16.23
C VAL A 140 3.83 10.12 15.03
N ILE A 141 2.95 9.17 14.76
CA ILE A 141 3.05 8.28 13.59
C ILE A 141 2.52 9.02 12.36
N VAL A 142 3.30 9.08 11.31
CA VAL A 142 2.91 9.81 10.09
C VAL A 142 2.56 8.83 8.98
N SER A 143 1.31 8.92 8.54
CA SER A 143 0.77 8.20 7.39
C SER A 143 0.59 9.17 6.20
N VAL A 144 0.91 8.72 5.00
CA VAL A 144 0.73 9.50 3.77
C VAL A 144 -0.09 8.68 2.78
N ALA A 145 -1.25 9.20 2.38
CA ALA A 145 -1.97 8.72 1.22
C ALA A 145 -1.32 9.31 -0.04
N ALA A 146 -1.03 8.48 -1.03
CA ALA A 146 -0.27 8.91 -2.20
C ALA A 146 -0.82 8.34 -3.51
N ASP A 147 -0.76 9.13 -4.58
CA ASP A 147 -1.02 8.66 -5.94
C ASP A 147 0.21 7.90 -6.46
N PHE A 148 0.06 6.62 -6.75
CA PHE A 148 1.13 5.76 -7.27
C PHE A 148 1.81 6.32 -8.54
N MET A 149 1.04 6.91 -9.45
CA MET A 149 1.61 7.51 -10.67
C MET A 149 2.44 8.76 -10.34
N ALA A 150 2.00 9.56 -9.36
CA ALA A 150 2.75 10.73 -8.93
C ALA A 150 4.09 10.32 -8.29
N LEU A 151 4.17 9.20 -7.58
CA LEU A 151 5.40 8.70 -6.96
C LEU A 151 6.51 8.34 -7.97
N VAL A 152 6.18 8.16 -9.24
CA VAL A 152 7.18 8.00 -10.31
C VAL A 152 7.99 9.28 -10.52
N LEU A 153 7.38 10.44 -10.25
CA LEU A 153 7.97 11.76 -10.47
C LEU A 153 8.40 12.43 -9.16
N LEU A 154 7.59 12.30 -8.11
CA LEU A 154 7.79 12.96 -6.82
C LEU A 154 8.74 12.17 -5.92
N THR A 155 9.25 12.85 -4.90
CA THR A 155 10.02 12.19 -3.85
C THR A 155 9.11 11.26 -3.06
N ALA A 156 9.55 10.01 -2.90
CA ALA A 156 8.81 9.00 -2.16
C ALA A 156 8.57 9.44 -0.70
N PRO A 157 7.34 9.31 -0.16
CA PRO A 157 7.05 9.75 1.21
C PRO A 157 7.88 9.04 2.28
N GLY A 158 8.27 7.79 2.06
CA GLY A 158 9.19 7.08 2.96
C GLY A 158 10.56 7.73 3.05
N LYS A 159 11.05 8.34 1.96
CA LYS A 159 12.30 9.12 1.95
C LYS A 159 12.12 10.47 2.63
N GLN A 160 10.92 11.04 2.65
CA GLN A 160 10.59 12.22 3.44
C GLN A 160 10.46 11.90 4.94
N GLY A 161 10.42 10.62 5.30
CA GLY A 161 10.37 10.17 6.69
C GLY A 161 9.04 9.58 7.14
N ALA A 162 8.04 9.44 6.25
CA ALA A 162 6.76 8.82 6.58
C ALA A 162 6.93 7.40 7.16
N ASP A 163 6.03 7.02 8.03
CA ASP A 163 6.02 5.72 8.68
C ASP A 163 5.15 4.69 7.95
N ILE A 164 4.07 5.18 7.32
CA ILE A 164 3.10 4.41 6.57
C ILE A 164 2.79 5.16 5.28
N VAL A 165 2.73 4.46 4.15
CA VAL A 165 2.31 5.01 2.86
C VAL A 165 1.33 4.05 2.21
N PHE A 166 0.22 4.58 1.74
CA PHE A 166 -0.83 3.80 1.08
C PHE A 166 -1.50 4.64 -0.02
N GLY A 167 -2.34 4.01 -0.82
CA GLY A 167 -3.13 4.67 -1.85
C GLY A 167 -3.79 3.69 -2.79
N SER A 168 -4.44 4.20 -3.83
CA SER A 168 -5.07 3.38 -4.86
C SER A 168 -4.08 2.97 -5.94
N ALA A 169 -4.08 1.69 -6.33
CA ALA A 169 -3.35 1.18 -7.47
C ALA A 169 -4.16 1.24 -8.79
N GLN A 170 -5.41 1.69 -8.77
CA GLN A 170 -6.32 1.69 -9.93
C GLN A 170 -5.73 2.39 -11.15
N ARG A 171 -4.92 3.42 -10.95
CA ARG A 171 -4.28 4.19 -12.02
C ARG A 171 -3.32 3.38 -12.89
N PHE A 172 -2.95 2.19 -12.48
CA PHE A 172 -2.11 1.28 -13.26
C PHE A 172 -2.90 0.37 -14.21
N GLY A 173 -4.16 0.68 -14.49
CA GLY A 173 -4.88 0.09 -15.61
C GLY A 173 -6.17 -0.64 -15.26
N VAL A 174 -6.61 -0.60 -14.00
CA VAL A 174 -7.92 -1.17 -13.64
C VAL A 174 -9.03 -0.23 -14.10
N PRO A 175 -9.93 -0.66 -15.02
CA PRO A 175 -11.01 0.19 -15.50
C PRO A 175 -12.01 0.52 -14.39
N MET A 176 -12.59 1.72 -14.45
CA MET A 176 -13.57 2.16 -13.45
C MET A 176 -14.85 1.31 -13.45
N GLY A 177 -15.28 0.75 -14.57
CA GLY A 177 -16.32 -0.28 -14.69
C GLY A 177 -17.48 -0.19 -13.72
N TYR A 178 -18.24 0.89 -13.73
CA TYR A 178 -19.42 1.11 -12.87
C TYR A 178 -19.17 0.93 -11.35
N GLY A 179 -18.25 1.67 -10.82
CA GLY A 179 -17.89 1.65 -9.41
C GLY A 179 -16.60 0.91 -9.09
N GLY A 180 -15.90 0.55 -10.14
CA GLY A 180 -14.52 0.16 -10.27
C GLY A 180 -13.81 -0.36 -9.04
N PRO A 181 -14.04 -1.61 -8.70
CA PRO A 181 -13.27 -2.21 -7.65
C PRO A 181 -11.78 -2.16 -8.02
N HIS A 182 -10.93 -1.73 -7.11
CA HIS A 182 -9.50 -1.57 -7.29
C HIS A 182 -8.74 -2.06 -6.07
N ALA A 183 -7.46 -2.34 -6.23
CA ALA A 183 -6.59 -2.66 -5.10
C ALA A 183 -6.03 -1.37 -4.49
N ALA A 184 -5.84 -1.37 -3.18
CA ALA A 184 -4.96 -0.43 -2.54
C ALA A 184 -3.57 -1.06 -2.34
N PHE A 185 -2.54 -0.24 -2.47
CA PHE A 185 -1.22 -0.56 -1.97
C PHE A 185 -1.07 -0.07 -0.52
N PHE A 186 -0.19 -0.71 0.23
CA PHE A 186 0.12 -0.33 1.60
C PHE A 186 1.55 -0.72 1.94
N ALA A 187 2.34 0.24 2.39
CA ALA A 187 3.70 0.03 2.83
C ALA A 187 3.96 0.64 4.20
N CYS A 188 4.89 0.09 4.95
CA CYS A 188 5.30 0.61 6.24
C CYS A 188 6.78 0.31 6.52
N ARG A 189 7.31 0.90 7.60
CA ARG A 189 8.63 0.55 8.12
C ARG A 189 8.71 -0.91 8.57
N ASP A 190 9.84 -1.56 8.41
CA ASP A 190 10.04 -2.97 8.80
C ASP A 190 9.74 -3.22 10.28
N GLU A 191 10.06 -2.27 11.15
CA GLU A 191 9.75 -2.38 12.59
C GLU A 191 8.27 -2.62 12.89
N PHE A 192 7.37 -2.23 11.98
CA PHE A 192 5.91 -2.35 12.13
C PHE A 192 5.32 -3.62 11.50
N LYS A 193 6.12 -4.49 10.95
CA LYS A 193 5.70 -5.70 10.22
C LYS A 193 4.65 -6.56 10.92
N ARG A 194 4.69 -6.64 12.24
CA ARG A 194 3.74 -7.43 13.03
C ARG A 194 2.36 -6.79 13.17
N SER A 195 2.27 -5.48 12.93
CA SER A 195 1.04 -4.68 13.02
C SER A 195 0.47 -4.33 11.66
N MET A 196 1.17 -4.64 10.58
CA MET A 196 0.78 -4.32 9.21
C MET A 196 -0.52 -5.04 8.82
N PRO A 197 -1.50 -4.35 8.20
CA PRO A 197 -2.68 -4.99 7.65
C PRO A 197 -2.37 -5.73 6.35
N GLY A 198 -3.29 -6.60 5.94
CA GLY A 198 -3.18 -7.35 4.69
C GLY A 198 -2.22 -8.54 4.76
N ARG A 199 -2.09 -9.21 3.63
CA ARG A 199 -1.22 -10.39 3.48
C ARG A 199 0.14 -9.98 2.95
N ILE A 200 1.14 -10.77 3.32
CA ILE A 200 2.52 -10.61 2.86
C ILE A 200 2.93 -11.91 2.20
N ILE A 201 3.48 -11.82 1.02
CA ILE A 201 4.11 -12.95 0.33
C ILE A 201 5.58 -12.97 0.73
N GLY A 202 6.07 -14.14 1.06
CA GLY A 202 7.46 -14.36 1.44
C GLY A 202 8.11 -15.53 0.69
N VAL A 203 9.43 -15.45 0.60
CA VAL A 203 10.26 -16.49 0.01
C VAL A 203 10.52 -17.59 1.04
N SER A 204 10.40 -18.85 0.61
CA SER A 204 10.62 -20.06 1.41
C SER A 204 11.38 -21.08 0.55
N ARG A 205 11.42 -22.32 1.01
CA ARG A 205 11.95 -23.47 0.26
C ARG A 205 10.95 -24.60 0.25
N ASP A 206 10.91 -25.34 -0.85
CA ASP A 206 10.16 -26.59 -0.98
C ASP A 206 10.88 -27.76 -0.31
N ALA A 207 10.28 -28.95 -0.34
CA ALA A 207 10.86 -30.15 0.24
C ALA A 207 12.18 -30.61 -0.46
N ALA A 208 12.38 -30.22 -1.71
CA ALA A 208 13.59 -30.47 -2.48
C ALA A 208 14.69 -29.39 -2.30
N GLY A 209 14.39 -28.32 -1.53
CA GLY A 209 15.30 -27.20 -1.27
C GLY A 209 15.26 -26.10 -2.30
N ASN A 210 14.37 -26.16 -3.30
CA ASN A 210 14.21 -25.10 -4.30
C ASN A 210 13.49 -23.89 -3.71
N THR A 211 13.70 -22.72 -4.30
CA THR A 211 12.97 -21.51 -3.94
C THR A 211 11.47 -21.68 -4.17
N ALA A 212 10.68 -21.40 -3.16
CA ALA A 212 9.22 -21.45 -3.22
C ALA A 212 8.62 -20.22 -2.53
N LEU A 213 7.44 -19.82 -2.96
CA LEU A 213 6.71 -18.68 -2.41
C LEU A 213 5.54 -19.16 -1.56
N ARG A 214 5.23 -18.41 -0.51
CA ARG A 214 4.07 -18.66 0.35
C ARG A 214 3.61 -17.39 1.03
N MET A 215 2.41 -17.41 1.60
CA MET A 215 1.98 -16.34 2.51
C MET A 215 2.83 -16.38 3.79
N ALA A 216 3.36 -15.20 4.15
CA ALA A 216 4.19 -15.02 5.35
C ALA A 216 3.36 -14.42 6.49
N MET A 217 3.85 -14.61 7.74
CA MET A 217 3.28 -13.99 8.95
C MET A 217 1.78 -14.30 9.17
N GLN A 218 1.35 -15.52 8.89
CA GLN A 218 -0.03 -15.98 9.00
C GLN A 218 -0.61 -15.88 10.43
N THR A 219 0.21 -15.70 11.45
CA THR A 219 -0.27 -15.49 12.84
C THR A 219 -1.18 -14.27 13.01
N ARG A 220 -1.26 -13.41 12.00
CA ARG A 220 -2.18 -12.26 11.93
C ARG A 220 -3.53 -12.63 11.29
N GLU A 221 -3.68 -13.84 10.78
CA GLU A 221 -4.93 -14.31 10.20
C GLU A 221 -5.96 -14.63 11.28
N GLN A 222 -7.22 -14.30 11.00
CA GLN A 222 -8.33 -14.43 11.95
C GLN A 222 -8.53 -15.87 12.45
N HIS A 223 -8.27 -16.85 11.61
CA HIS A 223 -8.42 -18.27 11.97
C HIS A 223 -7.28 -18.80 12.87
N ILE A 224 -6.20 -18.04 13.01
CA ILE A 224 -5.07 -18.39 13.89
C ILE A 224 -5.12 -17.61 15.21
N ARG A 225 -5.32 -16.29 15.14
CA ARG A 225 -5.41 -15.40 16.30
C ARG A 225 -6.47 -14.33 16.09
N ARG A 226 -7.71 -14.65 16.45
CA ARG A 226 -8.86 -13.77 16.24
C ARG A 226 -8.67 -12.39 16.87
N GLU A 227 -8.18 -12.32 18.09
CA GLU A 227 -7.98 -11.07 18.86
C GLU A 227 -6.85 -10.18 18.32
N LYS A 228 -6.01 -10.74 17.46
CA LYS A 228 -4.87 -10.02 16.84
C LYS A 228 -4.98 -9.94 15.32
N ALA A 229 -6.10 -10.40 14.77
CA ALA A 229 -6.32 -10.33 13.33
C ALA A 229 -6.37 -8.88 12.88
N THR A 230 -5.66 -8.59 11.80
CA THR A 230 -5.84 -7.35 11.06
C THR A 230 -6.87 -7.61 9.97
N SER A 231 -7.88 -6.75 9.87
CA SER A 231 -8.91 -6.90 8.85
C SER A 231 -8.36 -6.62 7.42
N ASN A 232 -9.18 -6.83 6.41
CA ASN A 232 -8.93 -6.44 5.03
C ASN A 232 -7.80 -7.16 4.26
N GLY A 233 -7.49 -8.39 4.63
CA GLY A 233 -6.80 -9.26 3.69
C GLY A 233 -7.76 -9.76 2.61
N CYS A 234 -8.42 -8.87 1.86
CA CYS A 234 -9.44 -9.30 0.90
C CYS A 234 -8.81 -10.00 -0.30
N THR A 235 -9.35 -11.17 -0.61
CA THR A 235 -8.85 -12.08 -1.63
C THR A 235 -9.08 -11.59 -3.06
N ALA A 236 -10.14 -10.83 -3.28
CA ALA A 236 -10.47 -10.30 -4.60
C ALA A 236 -9.39 -9.35 -5.16
N GLN A 237 -8.58 -8.77 -4.31
CA GLN A 237 -7.56 -7.81 -4.71
C GLN A 237 -6.28 -8.46 -5.23
N ALA A 238 -6.06 -9.74 -4.97
CA ALA A 238 -4.90 -10.47 -5.49
C ALA A 238 -4.83 -10.45 -7.03
N LEU A 239 -5.98 -10.66 -7.70
CA LEU A 239 -6.08 -10.55 -9.15
C LEU A 239 -5.76 -9.13 -9.64
N ARG A 240 -6.27 -8.13 -8.94
CA ARG A 240 -6.11 -6.72 -9.32
C ARG A 240 -4.67 -6.24 -9.15
N ALA A 241 -4.03 -6.60 -8.05
CA ALA A 241 -2.62 -6.32 -7.85
C ALA A 241 -1.74 -6.91 -8.97
N GLY A 242 -2.05 -8.15 -9.42
CA GLY A 242 -1.39 -8.75 -10.57
C GLY A 242 -1.71 -8.06 -11.90
N TRP A 243 -2.94 -7.57 -12.07
CA TRP A 243 -3.35 -6.79 -13.24
C TRP A 243 -2.66 -5.43 -13.29
N ASP A 244 -2.69 -4.69 -12.18
CA ASP A 244 -2.03 -3.39 -12.06
C ASP A 244 -0.54 -3.48 -12.42
N LEU A 245 0.14 -4.50 -11.92
CA LEU A 245 1.55 -4.74 -12.26
C LEU A 245 1.76 -4.96 -13.76
N ARG A 246 0.94 -5.78 -14.40
CA ARG A 246 1.02 -6.04 -15.84
C ARG A 246 0.82 -4.77 -16.66
N ASP A 247 -0.23 -4.01 -16.36
CA ASP A 247 -0.57 -2.81 -17.14
C ASP A 247 0.43 -1.68 -16.90
N MET A 248 0.99 -1.57 -15.71
CA MET A 248 2.12 -0.68 -15.41
C MET A 248 3.33 -0.99 -16.30
N VAL A 249 3.70 -2.25 -16.44
CA VAL A 249 4.79 -2.68 -17.33
C VAL A 249 4.47 -2.34 -18.79
N HIS A 250 3.24 -2.62 -19.26
CA HIS A 250 2.82 -2.28 -20.62
C HIS A 250 2.79 -0.77 -20.87
N ALA A 251 2.30 0.03 -19.92
CA ALA A 251 2.28 1.49 -20.03
C ALA A 251 3.72 2.06 -20.10
N ALA A 252 4.63 1.55 -19.27
CA ALA A 252 6.04 1.93 -19.32
C ALA A 252 6.71 1.59 -20.64
N LEU A 253 6.35 0.46 -21.26
CA LEU A 253 6.89 0.04 -22.57
C LEU A 253 6.31 0.85 -23.74
N ARG A 254 5.03 1.23 -23.68
CA ARG A 254 4.34 1.93 -24.77
C ARG A 254 4.54 3.45 -24.78
N SER A 255 4.80 4.06 -23.62
CA SER A 255 5.00 5.52 -23.52
C SER A 255 6.33 5.96 -24.13
N GLY A 256 6.36 6.08 -25.46
CA GLY A 256 7.53 6.53 -26.20
C GLY A 256 8.04 7.93 -25.85
N SER A 257 7.21 8.75 -25.18
CA SER A 257 7.50 10.16 -24.87
C SER A 257 8.09 10.41 -23.48
N ALA A 258 8.08 9.43 -22.60
CA ALA A 258 8.55 9.61 -21.23
C ALA A 258 9.89 8.89 -20.98
N ALA A 259 10.95 9.37 -21.61
CA ALA A 259 12.32 8.83 -21.37
C ALA A 259 12.72 8.85 -19.89
N VAL A 260 12.23 9.82 -19.13
CA VAL A 260 12.45 9.92 -17.67
C VAL A 260 11.66 8.85 -16.92
N THR A 261 10.39 8.68 -17.25
CA THR A 261 9.52 7.65 -16.65
C THR A 261 10.06 6.26 -16.98
N ARG A 262 10.46 6.01 -18.24
CA ARG A 262 11.06 4.76 -18.67
C ARG A 262 12.38 4.45 -17.96
N ARG A 263 13.29 5.42 -17.82
CA ARG A 263 14.56 5.24 -17.09
C ARG A 263 14.34 4.98 -15.61
N ARG A 264 13.36 5.62 -14.97
CA ARG A 264 13.05 5.42 -13.56
C ARG A 264 12.35 4.09 -13.33
N MET A 265 11.37 3.74 -14.17
CA MET A 265 10.69 2.45 -14.15
C MET A 265 11.62 1.29 -14.50
N SER A 266 12.52 1.42 -15.46
CA SER A 266 13.50 0.38 -15.78
C SER A 266 14.55 0.17 -14.67
N ARG A 267 14.86 1.21 -13.89
CA ARG A 267 15.68 1.06 -12.68
C ARG A 267 14.93 0.41 -11.54
N LEU A 268 13.64 0.76 -11.36
CA LEU A 268 12.78 0.20 -10.32
C LEU A 268 12.45 -1.27 -10.60
N LEU A 269 12.19 -1.61 -11.86
CA LEU A 269 11.80 -2.96 -12.25
C LEU A 269 13.00 -3.89 -12.47
N ASN A 270 14.24 -3.46 -12.23
CA ASN A 270 15.48 -4.21 -12.50
C ASN A 270 15.26 -5.33 -13.56
N TRP A 271 14.97 -4.90 -14.81
CA TRP A 271 14.43 -5.75 -15.88
C TRP A 271 15.21 -7.05 -16.14
N ASN A 272 16.45 -7.12 -15.67
CA ASN A 272 17.30 -8.30 -15.80
C ASN A 272 17.02 -9.35 -14.70
N GLU A 273 16.33 -9.00 -13.62
CA GLU A 273 15.98 -9.90 -12.51
C GLU A 273 14.52 -10.39 -12.56
N ILE A 274 13.68 -9.78 -13.43
CA ILE A 274 12.35 -10.34 -13.69
C ILE A 274 12.54 -11.71 -14.34
N SER A 275 11.99 -12.73 -13.71
CA SER A 275 12.13 -14.12 -14.18
C SER A 275 11.71 -14.28 -15.64
N ALA A 276 12.26 -15.27 -16.33
CA ALA A 276 11.92 -15.56 -17.73
C ALA A 276 10.41 -15.79 -17.92
N GLU A 277 9.70 -16.25 -16.88
CA GLU A 277 8.26 -16.48 -16.88
C GLU A 277 7.45 -15.17 -16.80
N ALA A 278 7.87 -14.19 -15.99
CA ALA A 278 7.26 -12.85 -16.02
C ALA A 278 7.43 -12.18 -17.39
N ARG A 279 8.54 -12.46 -18.10
CA ARG A 279 8.74 -12.04 -19.50
C ARG A 279 7.78 -12.71 -20.49
N TYR A 280 7.32 -13.92 -20.19
CA TYR A 280 6.34 -14.64 -21.02
C TYR A 280 4.95 -14.01 -20.94
N LEU A 281 4.60 -13.41 -19.81
CA LEU A 281 3.33 -12.72 -19.58
C LEU A 281 3.24 -11.37 -20.31
N VAL A 282 4.36 -10.84 -20.79
CA VAL A 282 4.47 -9.53 -21.48
C VAL A 282 4.60 -9.66 -23.00
N ARG A 283 4.64 -10.86 -23.55
CA ARG A 283 4.63 -11.02 -25.03
C ARG A 283 3.26 -10.71 -25.60
N PRO A 284 3.21 -10.01 -26.77
CA PRO A 284 1.98 -9.59 -27.43
C PRO A 284 1.10 -10.77 -27.82
#